data_9d3e955116b67bda0a75c7b7e5292680
#
_entry.id   9d3e955116b67bda0a75c7b7e5292680
#
_cell.length_a   1.000
_cell.length_b   1.000
_cell.length_c   1.000
_cell.angle_alpha   90.00
_cell.angle_beta   90.00
_cell.angle_gamma   90.00
#
_symmetry.space_group_name_H-M   'P 1'
#
loop_
_entity.id
_entity.type
_entity.pdbx_description
1 polymer ?
#
loop_
_entity_poly.entity_id
_entity_poly.type
_entity_poly.pdbx_seq_one_letter_code
_entity_poly.pdbx_strand_id
1 'polypeptide(L)'
;MVASASPEYAEGDVVAGVLGWEDYTLFRPSPAVLMSKVDASFPLSHNISVLGTSGMTAYGGLFEVCKPASGEKVFVSAASGSVGSLVGQFAKLAGCYVVGCAGTKAKVTEWTHGINQTSCFIQQRSE
;
A
#
# COMPACT_ATOMS: atom_id res chain seq x y z
N MET A 1 -14.22 16.07 5.67
CA MET A 1 -14.11 17.44 6.24
C MET A 1 -15.43 17.77 6.91
N VAL A 2 -15.44 18.08 8.18
CA VAL A 2 -16.68 18.42 8.91
C VAL A 2 -17.02 19.92 8.78
N ALA A 3 -15.98 20.76 8.80
CA ALA A 3 -16.10 22.20 8.56
C ALA A 3 -14.79 22.71 7.93
N SER A 4 -14.86 23.74 7.14
CA SER A 4 -13.69 24.37 6.51
C SER A 4 -13.87 25.88 6.37
N ALA A 5 -12.81 26.61 6.67
CA ALA A 5 -12.67 28.03 6.34
C ALA A 5 -11.64 28.25 5.21
N SER A 6 -11.07 27.19 4.67
CA SER A 6 -10.10 27.25 3.56
C SER A 6 -10.81 27.21 2.21
N PRO A 7 -10.39 28.00 1.23
CA PRO A 7 -10.93 27.90 -0.13
C PRO A 7 -10.53 26.59 -0.85
N GLU A 8 -9.49 25.90 -0.35
CA GLU A 8 -9.00 24.66 -0.94
C GLU A 8 -9.81 23.43 -0.54
N TYR A 9 -10.51 23.48 0.60
CA TYR A 9 -11.26 22.34 1.14
C TYR A 9 -12.68 22.77 1.45
N ALA A 10 -13.64 21.97 1.01
CA ALA A 10 -15.05 22.18 1.29
C ALA A 10 -15.56 21.24 2.39
N GLU A 11 -16.63 21.61 3.07
CA GLU A 11 -17.37 20.70 3.92
C GLU A 11 -17.88 19.50 3.10
N GLY A 12 -17.72 18.30 3.64
CA GLY A 12 -18.02 17.05 2.93
C GLY A 12 -16.83 16.45 2.18
N ASP A 13 -15.76 17.20 1.90
CA ASP A 13 -14.55 16.63 1.26
C ASP A 13 -13.99 15.49 2.11
N VAL A 14 -13.65 14.39 1.46
CA VAL A 14 -12.85 13.33 2.05
C VAL A 14 -11.38 13.65 1.80
N VAL A 15 -10.59 13.60 2.86
CA VAL A 15 -9.17 13.92 2.80
C VAL A 15 -8.34 12.80 3.40
N ALA A 16 -7.14 12.59 2.88
CA ALA A 16 -6.13 11.68 3.43
C ALA A 16 -4.88 12.47 3.78
N GLY A 17 -4.26 12.14 4.91
CA GLY A 17 -3.05 12.82 5.36
C GLY A 17 -2.44 12.20 6.60
N VAL A 18 -1.34 12.78 7.03
CA VAL A 18 -0.67 12.39 8.29
C VAL A 18 -1.22 13.28 9.40
N LEU A 19 -2.16 12.74 10.16
CA LEU A 19 -2.86 13.43 11.23
C LEU A 19 -2.71 12.69 12.56
N GLY A 20 -3.18 13.29 13.67
CA GLY A 20 -3.28 12.64 14.95
C GLY A 20 -4.25 11.45 14.92
N TRP A 21 -4.08 10.51 15.84
CA TRP A 21 -5.03 9.41 16.04
C TRP A 21 -6.14 9.87 16.99
N GLU A 22 -7.10 10.60 16.43
CA GLU A 22 -8.16 11.30 17.15
C GLU A 22 -9.43 11.40 16.29
N ASP A 23 -10.58 11.64 16.91
CA ASP A 23 -11.86 11.72 16.21
C ASP A 23 -12.00 12.99 15.37
N TYR A 24 -11.40 14.10 15.82
CA TYR A 24 -11.42 15.38 15.12
C TYR A 24 -10.05 16.04 15.20
N THR A 25 -9.51 16.42 14.06
CA THR A 25 -8.27 17.18 13.95
C THR A 25 -8.55 18.57 13.42
N LEU A 26 -8.09 19.59 14.14
CA LEU A 26 -8.04 20.95 13.62
C LEU A 26 -6.66 21.18 12.97
N PHE A 27 -6.66 21.48 11.69
CA PHE A 27 -5.41 21.77 10.99
C PHE A 27 -5.49 23.07 10.20
N ARG A 28 -4.33 23.66 9.92
CA ARG A 28 -4.18 24.78 8.97
C ARG A 28 -3.43 24.27 7.74
N PRO A 29 -3.99 24.47 6.53
CA PRO A 29 -3.29 24.10 5.31
C PRO A 29 -1.91 24.77 5.25
N SER A 30 -0.89 23.97 5.08
CA SER A 30 0.48 24.45 4.88
C SER A 30 1.27 23.40 4.11
N PRO A 31 2.38 23.76 3.44
CA PRO A 31 3.23 22.80 2.74
C PRO A 31 3.83 21.70 3.65
N ALA A 32 3.86 21.94 4.96
CA ALA A 32 4.35 20.97 5.95
C ALA A 32 3.30 19.93 6.33
N VAL A 33 2.02 20.16 6.04
CA VAL A 33 0.94 19.23 6.30
C VAL A 33 0.67 18.42 5.05
N LEU A 34 1.11 17.18 5.04
CA LEU A 34 0.87 16.24 3.95
C LEU A 34 -0.61 15.81 3.97
N MET A 35 -1.45 16.59 3.30
CA MET A 35 -2.87 16.32 3.16
C MET A 35 -3.30 16.50 1.71
N SER A 36 -4.14 15.60 1.22
CA SER A 36 -4.70 15.65 -0.12
C SER A 36 -6.19 15.31 -0.10
N LYS A 37 -6.94 15.86 -1.06
CA LYS A 37 -8.29 15.38 -1.32
C LYS A 37 -8.23 13.98 -1.90
N VAL A 38 -9.15 13.16 -1.44
CA VAL A 38 -9.31 11.78 -1.90
C VAL A 38 -10.17 11.77 -3.16
N ASP A 39 -9.72 11.05 -4.18
CA ASP A 39 -10.53 10.80 -5.37
C ASP A 39 -11.65 9.81 -5.02
N ALA A 40 -12.87 10.31 -4.95
CA ALA A 40 -14.05 9.52 -4.62
C ALA A 40 -14.52 8.62 -5.79
N SER A 41 -13.90 8.67 -6.96
CA SER A 41 -14.19 7.76 -8.09
C SER A 41 -13.72 6.32 -7.80
N PHE A 42 -12.81 6.15 -6.85
CA PHE A 42 -12.33 4.85 -6.38
C PHE A 42 -12.84 4.54 -4.97
N PRO A 43 -12.95 3.24 -4.60
CA PRO A 43 -13.21 2.86 -3.21
C PRO A 43 -12.23 3.54 -2.25
N LEU A 44 -12.72 4.06 -1.13
CA LEU A 44 -11.89 4.81 -0.16
C LEU A 44 -10.67 4.01 0.33
N SER A 45 -10.81 2.68 0.44
CA SER A 45 -9.71 1.79 0.80
C SER A 45 -8.53 1.83 -0.16
N HIS A 46 -8.76 2.14 -1.44
CA HIS A 46 -7.68 2.26 -2.42
C HIS A 46 -6.79 3.46 -2.14
N ASN A 47 -7.35 4.54 -1.61
CA ASN A 47 -6.60 5.76 -1.31
C ASN A 47 -5.63 5.61 -0.13
N ILE A 48 -5.86 4.65 0.77
CA ILE A 48 -4.94 4.30 1.86
C ILE A 48 -4.09 3.05 1.56
N SER A 49 -4.30 2.39 0.42
CA SER A 49 -3.56 1.20 -0.02
C SER A 49 -2.78 1.48 -1.30
N VAL A 50 -3.28 1.02 -2.46
CA VAL A 50 -2.57 1.07 -3.75
C VAL A 50 -2.34 2.49 -4.26
N LEU A 51 -3.26 3.41 -4.04
CA LEU A 51 -3.14 4.84 -4.39
C LEU A 51 -2.52 5.68 -3.28
N GLY A 52 -2.25 5.09 -2.11
CA GLY A 52 -1.67 5.75 -0.95
C GLY A 52 -0.19 5.40 -0.74
N THR A 53 0.27 5.61 0.49
CA THR A 53 1.68 5.42 0.89
C THR A 53 2.18 4.00 0.61
N SER A 54 1.35 2.98 0.81
CA SER A 54 1.76 1.58 0.56
C SER A 54 2.04 1.31 -0.91
N GLY A 55 1.17 1.82 -1.80
CA GLY A 55 1.37 1.68 -3.25
C GLY A 55 2.56 2.46 -3.76
N MET A 56 2.72 3.70 -3.28
CA MET A 56 3.86 4.54 -3.63
C MET A 56 5.18 3.90 -3.19
N THR A 57 5.23 3.33 -1.98
CA THR A 57 6.40 2.61 -1.46
C THR A 57 6.69 1.35 -2.28
N ALA A 58 5.66 0.57 -2.60
CA ALA A 58 5.80 -0.64 -3.40
C ALA A 58 6.29 -0.34 -4.82
N TYR A 59 5.71 0.67 -5.46
CA TYR A 59 6.08 1.09 -6.81
C TYR A 59 7.51 1.63 -6.85
N GLY A 60 7.83 2.59 -6.00
CA GLY A 60 9.17 3.20 -5.95
C GLY A 60 10.25 2.17 -5.62
N GLY A 61 10.02 1.32 -4.62
CA GLY A 61 10.96 0.26 -4.27
C GLY A 61 11.20 -0.74 -5.40
N LEU A 62 10.14 -1.20 -6.06
CA LEU A 62 10.25 -2.20 -7.10
C LEU A 62 10.76 -1.61 -8.43
N PHE A 63 10.14 -0.55 -8.93
CA PHE A 63 10.40 -0.06 -10.29
C PHE A 63 11.48 1.00 -10.38
N GLU A 64 11.63 1.85 -9.36
CA GLU A 64 12.65 2.90 -9.38
C GLU A 64 13.99 2.44 -8.79
N VAL A 65 13.95 1.58 -7.78
CA VAL A 65 15.16 1.11 -7.09
C VAL A 65 15.61 -0.25 -7.64
N CYS A 66 14.77 -1.28 -7.55
CA CYS A 66 15.14 -2.66 -7.95
C CYS A 66 15.15 -2.85 -9.47
N LYS A 67 14.23 -2.23 -10.21
CA LYS A 67 14.11 -2.27 -11.68
C LYS A 67 14.15 -3.69 -12.26
N PRO A 68 13.31 -4.61 -11.79
CA PRO A 68 13.38 -5.99 -12.23
C PRO A 68 12.99 -6.14 -13.69
N ALA A 69 13.72 -6.97 -14.41
CA ALA A 69 13.38 -7.37 -15.76
C ALA A 69 12.37 -8.52 -15.78
N SER A 70 11.60 -8.64 -16.85
CA SER A 70 10.70 -9.78 -17.05
C SER A 70 11.46 -11.11 -17.00
N GLY A 71 10.92 -12.10 -16.31
CA GLY A 71 11.55 -13.41 -16.07
C GLY A 71 12.47 -13.48 -14.86
N GLU A 72 12.80 -12.36 -14.24
CA GLU A 72 13.59 -12.36 -13.00
C GLU A 72 12.81 -12.91 -11.80
N LYS A 73 13.55 -13.36 -10.79
CA LYS A 73 12.99 -13.91 -9.55
C LYS A 73 13.00 -12.86 -8.47
N VAL A 74 11.83 -12.52 -7.96
CA VAL A 74 11.63 -11.53 -6.89
C VAL A 74 11.20 -12.24 -5.62
N PHE A 75 11.95 -12.04 -4.55
CA PHE A 75 11.59 -12.51 -3.21
C PHE A 75 10.98 -11.37 -2.40
N VAL A 76 9.80 -11.62 -1.82
CA VAL A 76 9.07 -10.63 -1.02
C VAL A 76 8.93 -11.13 0.41
N SER A 77 9.61 -10.47 1.35
CA SER A 77 9.41 -10.70 2.78
C SER A 77 8.12 -10.03 3.26
N ALA A 78 7.49 -10.58 4.31
CA ALA A 78 6.20 -10.09 4.81
C ALA A 78 5.17 -9.87 3.67
N ALA A 79 5.09 -10.81 2.74
CA ALA A 79 4.37 -10.72 1.49
C ALA A 79 2.87 -10.45 1.64
N SER A 80 2.26 -10.85 2.75
CA SER A 80 0.85 -10.56 3.08
C SER A 80 0.63 -9.20 3.76
N GLY A 81 1.70 -8.42 3.97
CA GLY A 81 1.59 -7.05 4.49
C GLY A 81 1.13 -6.05 3.45
N SER A 82 0.77 -4.84 3.87
CA SER A 82 0.23 -3.80 2.99
C SER A 82 1.13 -3.48 1.80
N VAL A 83 2.43 -3.29 2.03
CA VAL A 83 3.41 -3.03 0.95
C VAL A 83 3.77 -4.32 0.23
N GLY A 84 4.05 -5.41 0.96
CA GLY A 84 4.49 -6.68 0.37
C GLY A 84 3.49 -7.30 -0.60
N SER A 85 2.20 -7.20 -0.30
CA SER A 85 1.14 -7.69 -1.19
C SER A 85 1.09 -6.92 -2.51
N LEU A 86 1.34 -5.62 -2.49
CA LEU A 86 1.40 -4.80 -3.69
C LEU A 86 2.68 -5.05 -4.49
N VAL A 87 3.84 -5.18 -3.81
CA VAL A 87 5.11 -5.56 -4.47
C VAL A 87 4.96 -6.88 -5.22
N GLY A 88 4.34 -7.89 -4.59
CA GLY A 88 4.09 -9.17 -5.24
C GLY A 88 3.23 -9.06 -6.50
N GLN A 89 2.16 -8.29 -6.44
CA GLN A 89 1.28 -8.03 -7.59
C GLN A 89 2.00 -7.25 -8.68
N PHE A 90 2.70 -6.19 -8.36
CA PHE A 90 3.45 -5.39 -9.33
C PHE A 90 4.56 -6.19 -10.01
N ALA A 91 5.32 -6.98 -9.24
CA ALA A 91 6.35 -7.84 -9.80
C ALA A 91 5.75 -8.91 -10.74
N LYS A 92 4.59 -9.45 -10.41
CA LYS A 92 3.86 -10.38 -11.26
C LYS A 92 3.42 -9.72 -12.58
N LEU A 93 2.84 -8.52 -12.50
CA LEU A 93 2.46 -7.72 -13.68
C LEU A 93 3.67 -7.38 -14.56
N ALA A 94 4.84 -7.19 -13.96
CA ALA A 94 6.11 -6.98 -14.68
C ALA A 94 6.68 -8.27 -15.31
N GLY A 95 6.00 -9.42 -15.14
CA GLY A 95 6.43 -10.69 -15.71
C GLY A 95 7.50 -11.42 -14.89
N CYS A 96 7.68 -11.06 -13.62
CA CYS A 96 8.64 -11.70 -12.74
C CYS A 96 8.10 -13.00 -12.12
N TYR A 97 9.03 -13.84 -11.71
CA TYR A 97 8.76 -14.99 -10.85
C TYR A 97 8.75 -14.53 -9.40
N VAL A 98 7.60 -14.63 -8.72
CA VAL A 98 7.46 -14.04 -7.38
C VAL A 98 7.41 -15.14 -6.32
N VAL A 99 8.24 -15.01 -5.29
CA VAL A 99 8.25 -15.88 -4.11
C VAL A 99 8.04 -15.02 -2.88
N GLY A 100 7.08 -15.36 -2.04
CA GLY A 100 6.79 -14.63 -0.83
C GLY A 100 6.99 -15.44 0.44
N CYS A 101 7.14 -14.77 1.56
CA CYS A 101 7.02 -15.39 2.88
C CYS A 101 6.08 -14.60 3.77
N ALA A 102 5.37 -15.31 4.65
CA ALA A 102 4.48 -14.73 5.63
C ALA A 102 4.58 -15.48 6.97
N GLY A 103 4.18 -14.83 8.06
CA GLY A 103 4.38 -15.35 9.41
C GLY A 103 3.41 -16.46 9.83
N THR A 104 2.33 -16.71 9.09
CA THR A 104 1.35 -17.75 9.43
C THR A 104 0.79 -18.45 8.19
N LYS A 105 0.30 -19.68 8.36
CA LYS A 105 -0.33 -20.46 7.29
C LYS A 105 -1.55 -19.74 6.67
N ALA A 106 -2.37 -19.11 7.49
CA ALA A 106 -3.53 -18.37 7.00
C ALA A 106 -3.11 -17.24 6.04
N LYS A 107 -2.11 -16.44 6.42
CA LYS A 107 -1.55 -15.37 5.59
C LYS A 107 -0.90 -15.88 4.30
N VAL A 108 -0.27 -17.05 4.33
CA VAL A 108 0.26 -17.71 3.13
C VAL A 108 -0.86 -18.05 2.17
N THR A 109 -1.94 -18.66 2.68
CA THR A 109 -3.10 -19.05 1.87
C THR A 109 -3.78 -17.83 1.24
N GLU A 110 -4.02 -16.80 2.03
CA GLU A 110 -4.62 -15.55 1.55
C GLU A 110 -3.80 -14.91 0.42
N TRP A 111 -2.48 -14.82 0.60
CA TRP A 111 -1.58 -14.22 -0.36
C TRP A 111 -1.49 -15.04 -1.67
N THR A 112 -1.39 -16.36 -1.59
CA THR A 112 -1.32 -17.22 -2.78
C THR A 112 -2.59 -17.19 -3.61
N HIS A 113 -3.77 -17.08 -3.00
CA HIS A 113 -5.02 -16.91 -3.72
C HIS A 113 -5.11 -15.55 -4.41
N GLY A 114 -4.63 -14.48 -3.77
CA GLY A 114 -4.69 -13.13 -4.31
C GLY A 114 -3.75 -12.89 -5.51
N ILE A 115 -2.63 -13.59 -5.58
CA ILE A 115 -1.58 -13.35 -6.61
C ILE A 115 -1.54 -14.43 -7.69
N ASN A 116 -2.40 -15.43 -7.62
CA ASN A 116 -2.52 -16.52 -8.57
C ASN A 116 -1.17 -17.08 -9.06
N GLN A 117 -0.65 -18.10 -8.40
CA GLN A 117 0.62 -18.80 -8.63
C GLN A 117 1.88 -18.10 -8.14
N THR A 118 2.23 -18.42 -6.93
CA THR A 118 3.54 -18.07 -6.41
C THR A 118 3.84 -19.01 -5.26
N SER A 119 5.07 -19.44 -5.14
CA SER A 119 5.50 -20.19 -3.98
C SER A 119 5.53 -19.27 -2.77
N CYS A 120 4.87 -19.65 -1.70
CA CYS A 120 4.93 -18.95 -0.42
C CYS A 120 5.29 -19.93 0.68
N PHE A 121 6.08 -19.50 1.63
CA PHE A 121 6.44 -20.33 2.77
C PHE A 121 6.26 -19.58 4.08
N ILE A 122 6.12 -20.33 5.17
CA ILE A 122 6.00 -19.78 6.51
C ILE A 122 7.38 -19.43 7.02
N GLN A 123 7.60 -18.18 7.39
CA GLN A 123 8.79 -17.78 8.11
C GLN A 123 8.58 -18.11 9.59
N GLN A 124 9.24 -19.14 10.10
CA GLN A 124 9.31 -19.38 11.54
C GLN A 124 10.26 -18.34 12.16
N ARG A 125 9.79 -17.63 13.18
CA ARG A 125 10.70 -16.88 14.04
C ARG A 125 11.44 -17.90 14.90
N SER A 126 12.76 -17.90 14.85
CA SER A 126 13.57 -18.45 15.92
C SER A 126 13.33 -17.59 17.16
N GLU A 127 12.84 -18.19 18.23
CA GLU A 127 12.74 -17.57 19.55
C GLU A 127 14.11 -17.19 20.07
#